data_fdc00a8d633c11eaa8c7def80a455393
#
_entry.id   fdc00a8d633c11eaa8c7def80a455393
#
_cell.length_a   1.000
_cell.length_b   1.000
_cell.length_c   1.000
_cell.angle_alpha   90.00
_cell.angle_beta   90.00
_cell.angle_gamma   90.00
#
_symmetry.space_group_name_H-M   'P 1'
#
loop_
_entity.id
_entity.type
_entity.pdbx_description
1 polymer ?
#
loop_
_entity_poly.entity_id
_entity_poly.type
_entity_poly.pdbx_seq_one_letter_code
_entity_poly.pdbx_strand_id
1 'polypeptide(L)'
;MSVSKATDKRQTFGRYGKTFQEGLVQLIYQDRPFADQITEVLDLNFLELEYLRVFTNKITSYRDKYSKHPSANAVATILKTELDSEDAVIQQQVKEYFTRITTGELDNEEYIK
;
A
#
# COMPACT_ATOMS: atom_id res chain seq x y z
N MET A 1 -27.26 11.60 -15.19
CA MET A 1 -26.09 12.35 -14.96
C MET A 1 -25.43 12.04 -13.66
N SER A 2 -26.14 12.10 -12.58
CA SER A 2 -25.51 11.85 -11.32
C SER A 2 -24.96 10.46 -11.24
N VAL A 3 -25.62 9.51 -11.85
CA VAL A 3 -25.14 8.16 -11.85
C VAL A 3 -23.81 8.11 -12.59
N SER A 4 -23.77 8.77 -13.71
CA SER A 4 -22.61 8.82 -14.50
C SER A 4 -21.47 9.46 -13.73
N LYS A 5 -21.77 10.49 -12.99
CA LYS A 5 -20.80 11.15 -12.23
C LYS A 5 -20.22 10.27 -11.15
N ALA A 6 -21.06 9.51 -10.49
CA ALA A 6 -20.59 8.61 -9.48
C ALA A 6 -19.70 7.55 -10.09
N THR A 7 -20.06 7.08 -11.26
CA THR A 7 -19.27 6.11 -11.94
C THR A 7 -17.94 6.71 -12.35
N ASP A 8 -18.00 7.93 -12.81
CA ASP A 8 -16.79 8.61 -13.22
C ASP A 8 -15.84 8.77 -12.07
N LYS A 9 -16.34 9.05 -10.90
CA LYS A 9 -15.53 9.20 -9.75
C LYS A 9 -14.80 7.91 -9.46
N ARG A 10 -15.49 6.79 -9.57
CA ARG A 10 -14.90 5.54 -9.34
C ARG A 10 -13.87 5.23 -10.43
N GLN A 11 -14.22 5.55 -11.66
CA GLN A 11 -13.29 5.32 -12.74
C GLN A 11 -12.08 6.22 -12.62
N THR A 12 -12.27 7.43 -12.17
CA THR A 12 -11.16 8.33 -11.99
C THR A 12 -10.21 7.80 -10.93
N PHE A 13 -10.77 7.29 -9.85
CA PHE A 13 -9.96 6.68 -8.82
C PHE A 13 -9.17 5.53 -9.41
N GLY A 14 -9.81 4.69 -10.20
CA GLY A 14 -9.14 3.57 -10.82
C GLY A 14 -8.11 4.01 -11.83
N ARG A 15 -8.36 5.14 -12.49
CA ARG A 15 -7.44 5.64 -13.49
C ARG A 15 -6.16 6.14 -12.84
N TYR A 16 -6.29 6.88 -11.76
CA TYR A 16 -5.13 7.34 -11.05
C TYR A 16 -4.71 6.28 -10.06
N GLY A 17 -5.45 5.18 -10.04
CA GLY A 17 -5.36 4.24 -8.97
C GLY A 17 -3.97 3.81 -8.62
N LYS A 18 -3.19 3.44 -9.61
CA LYS A 18 -1.88 2.92 -9.29
C LYS A 18 -1.04 3.97 -8.58
N THR A 19 -0.92 5.14 -9.16
CA THR A 19 -0.08 6.17 -8.57
C THR A 19 -0.62 6.63 -7.23
N PHE A 20 -1.92 6.87 -7.16
CA PHE A 20 -2.52 7.33 -5.93
C PHE A 20 -2.44 6.26 -4.85
N GLN A 21 -2.77 5.02 -5.21
CA GLN A 21 -2.78 3.95 -4.23
C GLN A 21 -1.38 3.63 -3.74
N GLU A 22 -0.41 3.62 -4.64
CA GLU A 22 0.97 3.39 -4.23
C GLU A 22 1.46 4.50 -3.31
N GLY A 23 1.08 5.73 -3.60
CA GLY A 23 1.46 6.85 -2.76
C GLY A 23 0.83 6.78 -1.38
N LEU A 24 -0.44 6.40 -1.33
CA LEU A 24 -1.14 6.27 -0.07
C LEU A 24 -0.50 5.17 0.79
N VAL A 25 -0.22 4.03 0.19
CA VAL A 25 0.37 2.92 0.92
C VAL A 25 1.79 3.28 1.36
N GLN A 26 2.52 4.02 0.54
CA GLN A 26 3.84 4.47 0.93
C GLN A 26 3.77 5.36 2.18
N LEU A 27 2.78 6.23 2.25
CA LEU A 27 2.58 7.05 3.44
C LEU A 27 2.25 6.19 4.66
N ILE A 28 1.42 5.18 4.47
CA ILE A 28 1.09 4.29 5.57
C ILE A 28 2.35 3.62 6.10
N TYR A 29 3.25 3.25 5.20
CA TYR A 29 4.47 2.60 5.61
C TYR A 29 5.48 3.58 6.22
N GLN A 30 5.61 4.76 5.66
CA GLN A 30 6.68 5.66 6.03
C GLN A 30 6.33 6.67 7.11
N ASP A 31 5.05 7.01 7.22
CA ASP A 31 4.63 8.08 8.12
C ASP A 31 3.81 7.47 9.26
N ARG A 32 4.46 7.23 10.38
CA ARG A 32 3.83 6.58 11.49
C ARG A 32 2.60 7.32 12.02
N PRO A 33 2.65 8.64 12.20
CA PRO A 33 1.45 9.34 12.65
C PRO A 33 0.29 9.18 11.68
N PHE A 34 0.56 9.20 10.39
CA PHE A 34 -0.46 8.99 9.38
C PHE A 34 -1.02 7.58 9.51
N ALA A 35 -0.14 6.59 9.67
CA ALA A 35 -0.57 5.21 9.83
C ALA A 35 -1.45 5.06 11.07
N ASP A 36 -1.09 5.72 12.16
CA ASP A 36 -1.86 5.64 13.39
C ASP A 36 -3.29 6.12 13.18
N GLN A 37 -3.47 7.10 12.32
CA GLN A 37 -4.79 7.65 12.09
C GLN A 37 -5.56 6.87 11.05
N ILE A 38 -4.91 6.51 9.97
CA ILE A 38 -5.62 5.97 8.83
C ILE A 38 -5.95 4.49 8.97
N THR A 39 -5.10 3.73 9.67
CA THR A 39 -5.32 2.29 9.73
C THR A 39 -6.55 1.93 10.53
N GLU A 40 -7.03 2.83 11.36
CA GLU A 40 -8.23 2.56 12.12
C GLU A 40 -9.47 2.67 11.27
N VAL A 41 -9.42 3.45 10.21
CA VAL A 41 -10.60 3.67 9.39
C VAL A 41 -10.46 3.15 7.97
N LEU A 42 -9.27 2.73 7.59
CA LEU A 42 -9.04 2.31 6.22
C LEU A 42 -9.66 0.96 5.96
N ASP A 43 -10.43 0.90 4.89
CA ASP A 43 -10.96 -0.37 4.44
C ASP A 43 -10.02 -0.80 3.32
N LEU A 44 -9.36 -1.94 3.49
CA LEU A 44 -8.42 -2.40 2.47
C LEU A 44 -9.06 -2.59 1.11
N ASN A 45 -10.37 -2.75 1.07
CA ASN A 45 -11.04 -2.89 -0.21
C ASN A 45 -11.00 -1.62 -1.04
N PHE A 46 -10.63 -0.50 -0.45
CA PHE A 46 -10.43 0.70 -1.23
C PHE A 46 -9.24 0.56 -2.15
N LEU A 47 -8.31 -0.32 -1.81
CA LEU A 47 -7.13 -0.53 -2.63
C LEU A 47 -7.51 -1.53 -3.70
N GLU A 48 -7.55 -1.09 -4.94
CA GLU A 48 -7.95 -1.95 -6.02
C GLU A 48 -6.85 -2.88 -6.47
N LEU A 49 -5.61 -2.50 -6.20
CA LEU A 49 -4.48 -3.31 -6.63
C LEU A 49 -4.17 -4.33 -5.55
N GLU A 50 -4.27 -5.59 -5.91
CA GLU A 50 -4.14 -6.66 -4.93
C GLU A 50 -2.81 -6.65 -4.22
N TYR A 51 -1.74 -6.36 -4.92
CA TYR A 51 -0.43 -6.36 -4.25
C TYR A 51 -0.35 -5.28 -3.17
N LEU A 52 -1.08 -4.19 -3.33
CA LEU A 52 -1.10 -3.16 -2.30
C LEU A 52 -1.95 -3.58 -1.12
N ARG A 53 -3.04 -4.30 -1.37
CA ARG A 53 -3.84 -4.83 -0.27
C ARG A 53 -3.00 -5.81 0.55
N VAL A 54 -2.25 -6.66 -0.12
CA VAL A 54 -1.42 -7.63 0.56
C VAL A 54 -0.35 -6.92 1.39
N PHE A 55 0.35 -5.98 0.77
CA PHE A 55 1.40 -5.25 1.47
C PHE A 55 0.84 -4.52 2.70
N THR A 56 -0.26 -3.80 2.51
CA THR A 56 -0.86 -3.04 3.60
C THR A 56 -1.35 -3.96 4.70
N ASN A 57 -1.92 -5.09 4.33
CA ASN A 57 -2.37 -6.04 5.32
C ASN A 57 -1.21 -6.56 6.16
N LYS A 58 -0.06 -6.80 5.56
CA LYS A 58 1.08 -7.24 6.33
C LYS A 58 1.52 -6.17 7.33
N ILE A 59 1.48 -4.91 6.91
CA ILE A 59 1.85 -3.81 7.80
C ILE A 59 0.85 -3.71 8.95
N THR A 60 -0.44 -3.73 8.64
CA THR A 60 -1.45 -3.55 9.69
C THR A 60 -1.48 -4.75 10.62
N SER A 61 -1.25 -5.95 10.11
CA SER A 61 -1.21 -7.13 10.96
C SER A 61 -0.04 -7.07 11.93
N TYR A 62 1.10 -6.57 11.46
CA TYR A 62 2.25 -6.42 12.31
C TYR A 62 1.95 -5.41 13.42
N ARG A 63 1.33 -4.29 13.05
CA ARG A 63 0.98 -3.27 14.04
C ARG A 63 0.02 -3.82 15.10
N ASP A 64 -0.94 -4.63 14.66
CA ASP A 64 -1.87 -5.22 15.59
C ASP A 64 -1.19 -6.22 16.52
N LYS A 65 -0.28 -6.98 15.97
CA LYS A 65 0.36 -8.03 16.73
C LYS A 65 1.39 -7.51 17.72
N TYR A 66 2.17 -6.52 17.29
CA TYR A 66 3.29 -6.06 18.10
C TYR A 66 3.10 -4.68 18.69
N SER A 67 2.00 -4.04 18.39
CA SER A 67 1.69 -2.71 18.90
C SER A 67 2.75 -1.69 18.55
N LYS A 68 3.37 -1.87 17.39
CA LYS A 68 4.32 -0.88 16.92
C LYS A 68 4.43 -0.96 15.40
N HIS A 69 4.93 0.10 14.84
CA HIS A 69 5.07 0.20 13.39
C HIS A 69 6.28 -0.61 12.96
N PRO A 70 6.18 -1.36 11.86
CA PRO A 70 7.31 -2.20 11.46
C PRO A 70 8.46 -1.40 10.89
N SER A 71 9.67 -1.84 11.20
CA SER A 71 10.86 -1.27 10.60
C SER A 71 11.05 -1.85 9.21
N ALA A 72 11.98 -1.27 8.47
CA ALA A 72 12.28 -1.79 7.15
C ALA A 72 12.74 -3.25 7.21
N ASN A 73 13.54 -3.58 8.22
CA ASN A 73 14.00 -4.94 8.37
C ASN A 73 12.86 -5.89 8.68
N ALA A 74 11.90 -5.44 9.49
CA ALA A 74 10.75 -6.26 9.81
C ALA A 74 9.92 -6.52 8.56
N VAL A 75 9.71 -5.49 7.75
CA VAL A 75 8.94 -5.66 6.52
C VAL A 75 9.68 -6.59 5.56
N ALA A 76 10.98 -6.39 5.42
CA ALA A 76 11.76 -7.25 4.53
C ALA A 76 11.63 -8.73 4.94
N THR A 77 11.68 -8.99 6.24
CA THR A 77 11.53 -10.36 6.74
C THR A 77 10.13 -10.90 6.45
N ILE A 78 9.11 -10.09 6.67
CA ILE A 78 7.75 -10.50 6.41
C ILE A 78 7.58 -10.86 4.94
N LEU A 79 8.11 -10.04 4.05
CA LEU A 79 7.95 -10.29 2.63
C LEU A 79 8.75 -11.51 2.19
N LYS A 80 9.77 -11.85 2.93
CA LYS A 80 10.55 -13.02 2.60
C LYS A 80 9.89 -14.30 3.08
N THR A 81 9.15 -14.24 4.18
CA THR A 81 8.68 -15.44 4.84
C THR A 81 7.17 -15.61 4.85
N GLU A 82 6.40 -14.57 4.56
CA GLU A 82 4.95 -14.65 4.73
C GLU A 82 4.15 -14.41 3.47
N LEU A 83 4.75 -14.58 2.32
CA LEU A 83 4.02 -14.41 1.06
C LEU A 83 3.74 -15.73 0.36
N ASP A 84 4.06 -16.85 0.99
CA ASP A 84 3.95 -18.14 0.33
C ASP A 84 2.54 -18.48 -0.12
N SER A 85 1.55 -17.98 0.56
CA SER A 85 0.17 -18.27 0.19
C SER A 85 -0.32 -17.40 -0.95
N GLU A 86 0.48 -16.43 -1.37
CA GLU A 86 0.05 -15.54 -2.44
C GLU A 86 0.54 -16.06 -3.78
N ASP A 87 -0.17 -15.64 -4.82
CA ASP A 87 0.21 -15.95 -6.17
C ASP A 87 1.61 -15.44 -6.47
N ALA A 88 2.35 -16.14 -7.29
CA ALA A 88 3.72 -15.75 -7.61
C ALA A 88 3.80 -14.33 -8.18
N VAL A 89 2.82 -13.95 -8.99
CA VAL A 89 2.81 -12.61 -9.55
C VAL A 89 2.63 -11.58 -8.45
N ILE A 90 1.74 -11.86 -7.51
CA ILE A 90 1.50 -10.93 -6.42
C ILE A 90 2.73 -10.84 -5.53
N GLN A 91 3.38 -11.97 -5.26
CA GLN A 91 4.61 -11.94 -4.47
C GLN A 91 5.65 -11.04 -5.11
N GLN A 92 5.80 -11.17 -6.41
CA GLN A 92 6.78 -10.37 -7.14
C GLN A 92 6.42 -8.90 -7.08
N GLN A 93 5.16 -8.57 -7.28
CA GLN A 93 4.70 -7.19 -7.28
C GLN A 93 4.90 -6.54 -5.91
N VAL A 94 4.61 -7.27 -4.85
CA VAL A 94 4.78 -6.75 -3.49
C VAL A 94 6.26 -6.45 -3.24
N LYS A 95 7.13 -7.38 -3.63
CA LYS A 95 8.55 -7.20 -3.38
C LYS A 95 9.12 -6.05 -4.21
N GLU A 96 8.68 -5.94 -5.44
CA GLU A 96 9.13 -4.83 -6.28
C GLU A 96 8.67 -3.50 -5.75
N TYR A 97 7.43 -3.46 -5.26
CA TYR A 97 6.89 -2.24 -4.71
C TYR A 97 7.72 -1.81 -3.48
N PHE A 98 7.98 -2.76 -2.60
CA PHE A 98 8.76 -2.45 -1.40
C PHE A 98 10.15 -1.93 -1.79
N THR A 99 10.75 -2.55 -2.79
CA THR A 99 12.06 -2.10 -3.25
C THR A 99 11.99 -0.67 -3.77
N ARG A 100 10.96 -0.35 -4.54
CA ARG A 100 10.84 1.00 -5.11
C ARG A 100 10.68 2.05 -4.02
N ILE A 101 9.88 1.77 -3.00
CA ILE A 101 9.65 2.80 -1.99
C ILE A 101 10.84 2.91 -1.04
N THR A 102 11.64 1.86 -0.89
CA THR A 102 12.79 1.95 -0.01
C THR A 102 14.01 2.51 -0.72
N THR A 103 14.05 2.43 -2.04
CA THR A 103 15.16 3.01 -2.77
C THR A 103 14.86 4.43 -3.21
N GLY A 104 13.65 4.89 -2.96
CA GLY A 104 13.29 6.25 -3.33
C GLY A 104 12.85 6.41 -4.76
N GLU A 105 12.67 5.32 -5.47
CA GLU A 105 12.30 5.44 -6.88
C GLU A 105 10.93 6.04 -7.08
N LEU A 106 10.04 5.84 -6.11
CA LEU A 106 8.74 6.46 -6.21
C LEU A 106 8.79 7.92 -5.86
N ASP A 107 9.69 8.27 -5.00
CA ASP A 107 9.76 9.62 -4.55
C ASP A 107 10.25 10.56 -5.54
N ASN A 108 11.05 10.09 -6.44
CA ASN A 108 11.62 10.99 -7.35
C ASN A 108 10.62 11.42 -8.31
N GLU A 109 9.44 10.97 -8.18
CA GLU A 109 8.46 11.45 -9.02
C GLU A 109 8.32 12.84 -8.70
N GLU A 110 8.80 13.60 -9.45
CA GLU A 110 8.80 14.95 -9.16
C GLU A 110 7.49 15.52 -9.21
N TYR A 111 6.50 14.71 -9.44
CA TYR A 111 5.20 15.24 -9.42
C TYR A 111 4.89 15.82 -8.09
N ILE A 112 5.70 15.49 -7.16
CA ILE A 112 5.52 16.06 -5.90
C ILE A 112 5.83 17.51 -5.97
N LYS A 113 6.62 17.87 -6.88
CA LYS A 113 6.90 19.26 -6.99
C LYS A 113 5.82 20.02 -7.72
#